data_95336ff3afb15c084ed3660f44d1d03c
#
_entry.id   95336ff3afb15c084ed3660f44d1d03c
#
_cell.length_a   1.000
_cell.length_b   1.000
_cell.length_c   1.000
_cell.angle_alpha   90.00
_cell.angle_beta   90.00
_cell.angle_gamma   90.00
#
_symmetry.space_group_name_H-M   'P 1'
#
loop_
_entity.id
_entity.type
_entity.pdbx_description
1 polymer ?
#
loop_
_entity_poly.entity_id
_entity_poly.type
_entity_poly.pdbx_seq_one_letter_code
_entity_poly.pdbx_strand_id
1 'polypeptide(L)'
;KYIRGVPEAGVEIPEGWSLMQWINESIDATQPWKITIAEDWGDNEWMSRSVGEGGAGFESQWDGVFLHPVRALASIVDDQDRSMFELRDSVLKSFNGQATQRVVFTESHDEAANQPRLPEVIWPANADSWEAKKRSTLAASVVFTSPGIPMIFQGQEFFEDGTWTDAAPMDWGRKDSFNGIFQLYCDLISLRRNRGGASRGLTGNNTNFHHLNDSDKIGAWHRYDQGGAGDDVVVVTNWKSEYRGSYRIGFPS
;
A
#
# COMPACT_ATOMS: atom_id res chain seq x y z
N LYS A 1 5.76 22.29 -13.74
CA LYS A 1 4.72 21.38 -13.26
C LYS A 1 3.57 21.28 -14.25
N TYR A 2 3.03 20.09 -14.38
CA TYR A 2 1.77 19.81 -15.06
C TYR A 2 0.63 20.23 -14.16
N ILE A 3 -0.59 20.45 -14.62
CA ILE A 3 -1.60 20.37 -13.64
C ILE A 3 -3.01 20.52 -14.03
N ARG A 4 -3.81 19.53 -13.69
CA ARG A 4 -5.17 19.76 -13.22
C ARG A 4 -5.28 19.24 -11.78
N GLY A 5 -6.06 19.92 -10.94
CA GLY A 5 -6.27 19.53 -9.55
C GLY A 5 -5.26 20.06 -8.52
N VAL A 6 -4.26 20.85 -8.94
CA VAL A 6 -3.34 21.48 -7.99
C VAL A 6 -3.85 22.87 -7.59
N PRO A 7 -3.86 23.18 -6.28
CA PRO A 7 -4.43 24.43 -5.77
C PRO A 7 -3.60 25.70 -6.06
N GLU A 8 -2.38 25.58 -6.61
CA GLU A 8 -1.49 26.73 -6.85
C GLU A 8 -1.57 27.22 -8.29
N ALA A 9 -2.24 28.35 -8.50
CA ALA A 9 -2.24 29.04 -9.77
C ALA A 9 -0.83 29.49 -10.19
N GLY A 10 -0.49 29.32 -11.47
CA GLY A 10 0.78 29.78 -12.04
C GLY A 10 1.96 28.80 -11.98
N VAL A 11 1.77 27.60 -11.44
CA VAL A 11 2.76 26.50 -11.47
C VAL A 11 2.44 25.43 -12.51
N GLU A 12 1.42 25.66 -13.30
CA GLU A 12 0.95 24.75 -14.34
C GLU A 12 1.83 24.82 -15.59
N ILE A 13 2.14 23.65 -16.14
CA ILE A 13 2.81 23.53 -17.45
C ILE A 13 1.87 22.73 -18.38
N PRO A 14 1.02 23.43 -19.16
CA PRO A 14 0.05 22.78 -20.03
C PRO A 14 0.68 21.81 -21.03
N GLU A 15 1.87 22.13 -21.52
CA GLU A 15 2.62 21.28 -22.45
C GLU A 15 3.07 19.99 -21.79
N GLY A 16 3.44 20.03 -20.51
CA GLY A 16 3.77 18.84 -19.73
C GLY A 16 2.56 17.93 -19.52
N TRP A 17 1.39 18.52 -19.29
CA TRP A 17 0.14 17.77 -19.22
C TRP A 17 -0.21 17.09 -20.55
N SER A 18 -0.17 17.86 -21.65
CA SER A 18 -0.43 17.35 -22.99
C SER A 18 0.56 16.27 -23.39
N LEU A 19 1.82 16.37 -22.98
CA LEU A 19 2.84 15.35 -23.25
C LEU A 19 2.49 14.03 -22.55
N MET A 20 2.07 14.06 -21.28
CA MET A 20 1.63 12.86 -20.56
C MET A 20 0.42 12.21 -21.24
N GLN A 21 -0.58 13.00 -21.63
CA GLN A 21 -1.74 12.52 -22.37
C GLN A 21 -1.33 11.84 -23.68
N TRP A 22 -0.50 12.48 -24.46
CA TRP A 22 -0.03 11.93 -25.75
C TRP A 22 0.77 10.63 -25.54
N ILE A 23 1.63 10.53 -24.51
CA ILE A 23 2.38 9.32 -24.21
C ILE A 23 1.42 8.17 -23.87
N ASN A 24 0.46 8.39 -22.97
CA ASN A 24 -0.48 7.37 -22.55
C ASN A 24 -1.39 6.92 -23.70
N GLU A 25 -1.96 7.84 -24.48
CA GLU A 25 -2.73 7.50 -25.68
C GLU A 25 -1.92 6.73 -26.73
N SER A 26 -0.63 7.09 -26.91
CA SER A 26 0.24 6.38 -27.85
C SER A 26 0.55 4.95 -27.39
N ILE A 27 0.71 4.74 -26.08
CA ILE A 27 0.91 3.42 -25.50
C ILE A 27 -0.37 2.60 -25.65
N ASP A 28 -1.52 3.14 -25.30
CA ASP A 28 -2.82 2.46 -25.44
C ASP A 28 -3.11 2.05 -26.88
N ALA A 29 -2.80 2.91 -27.83
CA ALA A 29 -3.03 2.63 -29.24
C ALA A 29 -2.09 1.57 -29.82
N THR A 30 -0.85 1.48 -29.33
CA THR A 30 0.19 0.63 -29.92
C THR A 30 0.54 -0.60 -29.09
N GLN A 31 0.36 -0.52 -27.76
CA GLN A 31 0.74 -1.53 -26.79
C GLN A 31 -0.29 -1.65 -25.63
N PRO A 32 -1.58 -1.93 -25.92
CA PRO A 32 -2.68 -1.87 -24.94
C PRO A 32 -2.56 -2.88 -23.79
N TRP A 33 -1.56 -3.77 -23.81
CA TRP A 33 -1.26 -4.70 -22.71
C TRP A 33 -0.29 -4.13 -21.69
N LYS A 34 0.25 -2.95 -21.90
CA LYS A 34 1.13 -2.24 -20.96
C LYS A 34 0.32 -1.34 -20.06
N ILE A 35 0.80 -1.17 -18.86
CA ILE A 35 0.27 -0.22 -17.89
C ILE A 35 1.29 0.89 -17.65
N THR A 36 0.83 2.11 -17.51
CA THR A 36 1.63 3.27 -17.11
C THR A 36 1.27 3.67 -15.68
N ILE A 37 2.28 3.94 -14.87
CA ILE A 37 2.10 4.29 -13.46
C ILE A 37 2.79 5.64 -13.23
N ALA A 38 2.03 6.61 -12.70
CA ALA A 38 2.57 7.90 -12.34
C ALA A 38 3.25 7.85 -10.97
N GLU A 39 4.46 8.33 -10.87
CA GLU A 39 5.08 8.70 -9.61
C GLU A 39 4.65 10.14 -9.27
N ASP A 40 3.55 10.26 -8.55
CA ASP A 40 2.99 11.55 -8.14
C ASP A 40 2.51 11.50 -6.69
N TRP A 41 2.95 12.47 -5.89
CA TRP A 41 2.65 12.57 -4.46
C TRP A 41 1.50 13.54 -4.16
N GLY A 42 0.90 14.09 -5.20
CA GLY A 42 -0.05 15.20 -5.08
C GLY A 42 -1.48 14.81 -4.70
N ASP A 43 -1.77 13.54 -4.43
CA ASP A 43 -3.15 13.04 -4.21
C ASP A 43 -4.11 13.50 -5.33
N ASN A 44 -3.61 13.55 -6.55
CA ASN A 44 -4.30 14.14 -7.70
C ASN A 44 -4.95 13.06 -8.56
N GLU A 45 -6.24 12.81 -8.37
CA GLU A 45 -6.99 11.79 -9.14
C GLU A 45 -7.00 12.02 -10.67
N TRP A 46 -6.67 13.25 -11.13
CA TRP A 46 -6.57 13.55 -12.54
C TRP A 46 -5.40 12.85 -13.24
N MET A 47 -4.40 12.38 -12.49
CA MET A 47 -3.30 11.58 -13.04
C MET A 47 -3.81 10.27 -13.64
N SER A 48 -4.75 9.60 -12.96
CA SER A 48 -5.31 8.32 -13.39
C SER A 48 -6.72 8.43 -14.01
N ARG A 49 -7.21 9.64 -14.25
CA ARG A 49 -8.44 9.86 -15.01
C ARG A 49 -8.16 9.77 -16.51
N SER A 50 -9.13 9.30 -17.28
CA SER A 50 -8.98 9.13 -18.73
C SER A 50 -8.68 10.46 -19.45
N VAL A 51 -7.94 10.38 -20.56
CA VAL A 51 -7.64 11.57 -21.40
C VAL A 51 -8.92 12.20 -21.94
N GLY A 52 -9.91 11.40 -22.32
CA GLY A 52 -11.22 11.88 -22.79
C GLY A 52 -11.98 12.72 -21.77
N GLU A 53 -11.72 12.53 -20.47
CA GLU A 53 -12.26 13.35 -19.38
C GLU A 53 -11.35 14.53 -19.03
N GLY A 54 -10.20 14.65 -19.69
CA GLY A 54 -9.19 15.68 -19.43
C GLY A 54 -8.12 15.29 -18.42
N GLY A 55 -8.08 14.01 -18.00
CA GLY A 55 -7.03 13.45 -17.16
C GLY A 55 -5.72 13.22 -17.91
N ALA A 56 -4.66 12.81 -17.21
CA ALA A 56 -3.37 12.50 -17.81
C ALA A 56 -3.33 11.10 -18.45
N GLY A 57 -4.25 10.20 -18.10
CA GLY A 57 -4.43 8.89 -18.72
C GLY A 57 -3.53 7.79 -18.19
N PHE A 58 -2.87 7.95 -17.02
CA PHE A 58 -2.17 6.84 -16.40
C PHE A 58 -3.17 5.80 -15.85
N GLU A 59 -2.85 4.51 -15.94
CA GLU A 59 -3.69 3.46 -15.36
C GLU A 59 -3.62 3.44 -13.84
N SER A 60 -2.53 3.95 -13.25
CA SER A 60 -2.35 3.99 -11.81
C SER A 60 -1.39 5.11 -11.39
N GLN A 61 -1.37 5.43 -10.11
CA GLN A 61 -0.43 6.39 -9.53
C GLN A 61 -0.01 5.96 -8.12
N TRP A 62 1.14 6.44 -7.66
CA TRP A 62 1.57 6.23 -6.30
C TRP A 62 0.64 6.92 -5.30
N ASP A 63 0.44 6.31 -4.15
CA ASP A 63 -0.48 6.81 -3.13
C ASP A 63 0.25 7.18 -1.83
N GLY A 64 0.60 8.46 -1.71
CA GLY A 64 1.19 9.01 -0.49
C GLY A 64 0.24 9.04 0.70
N VAL A 65 -1.09 9.11 0.43
CA VAL A 65 -2.12 9.08 1.48
C VAL A 65 -2.26 7.70 2.11
N PHE A 66 -1.81 6.65 1.41
CA PHE A 66 -1.66 5.32 2.01
C PHE A 66 -0.30 5.17 2.70
N LEU A 67 0.78 5.50 2.00
CA LEU A 67 2.15 5.29 2.47
C LEU A 67 2.42 5.92 3.83
N HIS A 68 2.20 7.23 3.94
CA HIS A 68 2.60 7.97 5.14
C HIS A 68 1.84 7.54 6.41
N PRO A 69 0.50 7.41 6.41
CA PRO A 69 -0.21 6.95 7.60
C PRO A 69 0.11 5.50 7.98
N VAL A 70 0.19 4.57 7.02
CA VAL A 70 0.48 3.17 7.34
C VAL A 70 1.91 3.01 7.88
N ARG A 71 2.88 3.73 7.30
CA ARG A 71 4.25 3.77 7.80
C ARG A 71 4.31 4.40 9.21
N ALA A 72 3.58 5.49 9.45
CA ALA A 72 3.47 6.13 10.76
C ALA A 72 2.86 5.17 11.80
N LEU A 73 1.74 4.53 11.49
CA LEU A 73 1.10 3.56 12.37
C LEU A 73 2.05 2.42 12.79
N ALA A 74 2.90 1.97 11.86
CA ALA A 74 3.90 0.94 12.18
C ALA A 74 5.03 1.47 13.08
N SER A 75 5.43 2.74 12.95
CA SER A 75 6.57 3.34 13.64
C SER A 75 6.22 3.99 14.99
N ILE A 76 4.96 4.39 15.21
CA ILE A 76 4.51 4.97 16.50
C ILE A 76 4.87 4.02 17.66
N VAL A 77 5.56 4.56 18.67
CA VAL A 77 6.07 3.79 19.81
C VAL A 77 4.94 3.42 20.77
N ASP A 78 4.13 4.40 21.18
CA ASP A 78 3.01 4.18 22.09
C ASP A 78 1.78 3.69 21.32
N ASP A 79 1.27 2.53 21.71
CA ASP A 79 0.09 1.93 21.06
C ASP A 79 -1.13 2.88 21.11
N GLN A 80 -1.26 3.73 22.15
CA GLN A 80 -2.40 4.64 22.31
C GLN A 80 -2.43 5.76 21.25
N ASP A 81 -1.27 6.13 20.73
CA ASP A 81 -1.14 7.22 19.75
C ASP A 81 -1.48 6.77 18.32
N ARG A 82 -1.65 5.47 18.08
CA ARG A 82 -2.09 4.96 16.77
C ARG A 82 -3.56 5.27 16.54
N SER A 83 -3.89 5.75 15.36
CA SER A 83 -5.26 6.07 14.95
C SER A 83 -5.83 5.00 13.99
N MET A 84 -6.87 4.30 14.42
CA MET A 84 -7.58 3.37 13.54
C MET A 84 -8.46 4.11 12.52
N PHE A 85 -8.73 5.40 12.73
CA PHE A 85 -9.36 6.23 11.72
C PHE A 85 -8.42 6.48 10.54
N GLU A 86 -7.13 6.75 10.80
CA GLU A 86 -6.13 6.89 9.74
C GLU A 86 -5.94 5.58 8.96
N LEU A 87 -5.95 4.43 9.65
CA LEU A 87 -5.93 3.12 8.99
C LEU A 87 -7.13 2.95 8.07
N ARG A 88 -8.34 3.24 8.58
CA ARG A 88 -9.58 3.14 7.78
C ARG A 88 -9.50 4.03 6.54
N ASP A 89 -9.13 5.29 6.73
CA ASP A 89 -9.11 6.26 5.64
C ASP A 89 -8.06 5.89 4.58
N SER A 90 -6.89 5.38 5.00
CA SER A 90 -5.87 4.84 4.09
C SER A 90 -6.38 3.62 3.31
N VAL A 91 -7.09 2.70 3.97
CA VAL A 91 -7.65 1.50 3.31
C VAL A 91 -8.77 1.87 2.35
N LEU A 92 -9.67 2.80 2.73
CA LEU A 92 -10.83 3.17 1.92
C LEU A 92 -10.53 4.17 0.79
N LYS A 93 -9.38 4.82 0.81
CA LYS A 93 -8.99 5.75 -0.26
C LYS A 93 -9.03 5.04 -1.61
N SER A 94 -9.50 5.74 -2.61
CA SER A 94 -9.45 5.30 -4.01
C SER A 94 -9.31 6.52 -4.93
N PHE A 95 -8.74 6.32 -6.12
CA PHE A 95 -8.79 7.29 -7.20
C PHE A 95 -9.88 6.87 -8.17
N ASN A 96 -10.76 7.80 -8.51
CA ASN A 96 -11.88 7.60 -9.45
C ASN A 96 -12.74 6.35 -9.17
N GLY A 97 -12.82 5.90 -7.92
CA GLY A 97 -13.58 4.71 -7.53
C GLY A 97 -12.99 3.37 -7.97
N GLN A 98 -11.73 3.33 -8.43
CA GLN A 98 -11.06 2.13 -8.94
C GLN A 98 -9.91 1.70 -8.02
N ALA A 99 -9.96 0.45 -7.54
CA ALA A 99 -8.92 -0.08 -6.66
C ALA A 99 -7.54 -0.14 -7.34
N THR A 100 -7.49 -0.38 -8.64
CA THR A 100 -6.22 -0.52 -9.39
C THR A 100 -5.61 0.80 -9.82
N GLN A 101 -6.28 1.93 -9.61
CA GLN A 101 -5.74 3.25 -9.95
C GLN A 101 -4.79 3.82 -8.89
N ARG A 102 -4.43 3.03 -7.88
CA ARG A 102 -3.47 3.41 -6.84
C ARG A 102 -2.42 2.32 -6.63
N VAL A 103 -1.18 2.71 -6.40
CA VAL A 103 -0.10 1.83 -5.95
C VAL A 103 0.08 2.05 -4.45
N VAL A 104 -0.02 0.97 -3.68
CA VAL A 104 0.06 0.99 -2.21
C VAL A 104 1.33 0.29 -1.74
N PHE A 105 2.05 0.91 -0.82
CA PHE A 105 3.35 0.45 -0.35
C PHE A 105 3.73 1.10 0.98
N THR A 106 4.79 0.62 1.61
CA THR A 106 5.37 1.20 2.83
C THR A 106 6.82 1.65 2.65
N GLU A 107 7.45 1.28 1.54
CA GLU A 107 8.80 1.70 1.18
C GLU A 107 8.91 1.91 -0.34
N SER A 108 9.69 2.90 -0.72
CA SER A 108 10.21 3.12 -2.05
C SER A 108 11.70 3.48 -1.97
N HIS A 109 12.32 3.75 -3.11
CA HIS A 109 13.69 4.26 -3.16
C HIS A 109 13.82 5.58 -2.38
N ASP A 110 12.81 6.46 -2.46
CA ASP A 110 12.82 7.76 -1.78
C ASP A 110 12.79 7.60 -0.25
N GLU A 111 11.87 6.79 0.30
CA GLU A 111 11.82 6.56 1.73
C GLU A 111 13.11 5.91 2.23
N ALA A 112 13.61 4.89 1.52
CA ALA A 112 14.76 4.14 1.95
C ALA A 112 16.10 4.87 1.73
N ALA A 113 16.14 5.89 0.84
CA ALA A 113 17.33 6.73 0.62
C ALA A 113 17.37 7.95 1.54
N ASN A 114 16.20 8.54 1.84
CA ASN A 114 16.12 9.76 2.66
C ASN A 114 16.05 9.49 4.17
N GLN A 115 15.70 8.28 4.56
CA GLN A 115 15.65 7.79 5.95
C GLN A 115 15.91 6.27 5.96
N PRO A 116 16.15 5.68 7.14
CA PRO A 116 16.31 4.23 7.22
C PRO A 116 15.06 3.47 6.75
N ARG A 117 15.24 2.20 6.38
CA ARG A 117 14.16 1.28 6.07
C ARG A 117 13.20 1.10 7.24
N LEU A 118 12.00 0.65 6.97
CA LEU A 118 10.93 0.53 7.96
C LEU A 118 11.32 -0.22 9.24
N PRO A 119 12.07 -1.33 9.21
CA PRO A 119 12.49 -2.01 10.45
C PRO A 119 13.26 -1.11 11.41
N GLU A 120 14.19 -0.31 10.90
CA GLU A 120 15.00 0.62 11.69
C GLU A 120 14.20 1.86 12.11
N VAL A 121 13.28 2.34 11.28
CA VAL A 121 12.35 3.42 11.66
C VAL A 121 11.43 2.98 12.81
N ILE A 122 10.99 1.72 12.81
CA ILE A 122 10.16 1.18 13.90
C ILE A 122 10.97 1.06 15.20
N TRP A 123 12.20 0.58 15.12
CA TRP A 123 13.03 0.35 16.30
C TRP A 123 14.51 0.70 16.03
N PRO A 124 14.88 1.98 16.13
CA PRO A 124 16.22 2.44 15.74
C PRO A 124 17.38 1.79 16.50
N ALA A 125 17.13 1.37 17.75
CA ALA A 125 18.16 0.72 18.57
C ALA A 125 18.48 -0.72 18.13
N ASN A 126 17.53 -1.38 17.47
CA ASN A 126 17.68 -2.76 17.00
C ASN A 126 16.63 -3.09 15.92
N ALA A 127 16.98 -2.89 14.66
CA ALA A 127 16.11 -3.18 13.53
C ALA A 127 15.65 -4.67 13.48
N ASP A 128 16.39 -5.57 14.11
CA ASP A 128 16.05 -7.01 14.19
C ASP A 128 15.19 -7.35 15.42
N SER A 129 14.66 -6.35 16.14
CA SER A 129 13.81 -6.57 17.31
C SER A 129 12.51 -7.31 16.96
N TRP A 130 11.86 -7.84 17.99
CA TRP A 130 10.55 -8.45 17.84
C TRP A 130 9.51 -7.44 17.35
N GLU A 131 9.54 -6.21 17.86
CA GLU A 131 8.66 -5.12 17.52
C GLU A 131 8.82 -4.72 16.05
N ALA A 132 10.06 -4.54 15.59
CA ALA A 132 10.34 -4.23 14.20
C ALA A 132 9.80 -5.32 13.26
N LYS A 133 10.04 -6.60 13.56
CA LYS A 133 9.51 -7.72 12.79
C LYS A 133 7.99 -7.73 12.74
N LYS A 134 7.33 -7.61 13.90
CA LYS A 134 5.86 -7.71 13.97
C LYS A 134 5.16 -6.53 13.29
N ARG A 135 5.66 -5.32 13.49
CA ARG A 135 5.03 -4.13 12.91
C ARG A 135 5.30 -4.01 11.41
N SER A 136 6.50 -4.38 10.93
CA SER A 136 6.78 -4.42 9.49
C SER A 136 5.92 -5.45 8.77
N THR A 137 5.77 -6.65 9.34
CA THR A 137 4.94 -7.71 8.75
C THR A 137 3.44 -7.39 8.81
N LEU A 138 3.00 -6.68 9.87
CA LEU A 138 1.63 -6.16 9.95
C LEU A 138 1.38 -5.12 8.84
N ALA A 139 2.29 -4.17 8.66
CA ALA A 139 2.20 -3.16 7.61
C ALA A 139 2.21 -3.79 6.20
N ALA A 140 3.08 -4.79 5.96
CA ALA A 140 3.07 -5.57 4.73
C ALA A 140 1.71 -6.26 4.50
N SER A 141 1.13 -6.85 5.54
CA SER A 141 -0.19 -7.48 5.45
C SER A 141 -1.29 -6.48 5.07
N VAL A 142 -1.22 -5.25 5.60
CA VAL A 142 -2.13 -4.16 5.20
C VAL A 142 -1.94 -3.79 3.73
N VAL A 143 -0.70 -3.67 3.24
CA VAL A 143 -0.41 -3.40 1.82
C VAL A 143 -1.07 -4.46 0.92
N PHE A 144 -0.84 -5.74 1.19
CA PHE A 144 -1.34 -6.82 0.33
C PHE A 144 -2.84 -7.07 0.42
N THR A 145 -3.50 -6.61 1.47
CA THR A 145 -4.94 -6.81 1.67
C THR A 145 -5.79 -5.56 1.41
N SER A 146 -5.16 -4.40 1.26
CA SER A 146 -5.84 -3.15 0.87
C SER A 146 -6.20 -3.14 -0.62
N PRO A 147 -7.21 -2.35 -1.05
CA PRO A 147 -7.37 -2.03 -2.46
C PRO A 147 -6.15 -1.25 -2.97
N GLY A 148 -5.72 -1.51 -4.18
CA GLY A 148 -4.51 -0.91 -4.77
C GLY A 148 -3.63 -1.96 -5.42
N ILE A 149 -2.64 -1.55 -6.17
CA ILE A 149 -1.56 -2.40 -6.69
C ILE A 149 -0.46 -2.45 -5.62
N PRO A 150 -0.20 -3.58 -4.97
CA PRO A 150 0.85 -3.65 -3.96
C PRO A 150 2.23 -3.53 -4.60
N MET A 151 3.07 -2.65 -4.06
CA MET A 151 4.47 -2.51 -4.42
C MET A 151 5.36 -2.90 -3.25
N ILE A 152 6.46 -3.57 -3.54
CA ILE A 152 7.52 -3.93 -2.61
C ILE A 152 8.79 -3.22 -3.05
N PHE A 153 9.48 -2.55 -2.14
CA PHE A 153 10.83 -2.12 -2.40
C PHE A 153 11.81 -3.28 -2.17
N GLN A 154 12.79 -3.42 -3.07
CA GLN A 154 13.76 -4.53 -3.06
C GLN A 154 14.38 -4.75 -1.67
N GLY A 155 14.38 -5.97 -1.17
CA GLY A 155 14.90 -6.34 0.15
C GLY A 155 13.86 -6.28 1.28
N GLN A 156 12.75 -5.62 1.11
CA GLN A 156 11.69 -5.54 2.11
C GLN A 156 11.14 -6.92 2.46
N GLU A 157 11.05 -7.82 1.48
CA GLU A 157 10.55 -9.18 1.61
C GLU A 157 11.46 -10.11 2.43
N PHE A 158 12.72 -9.74 2.64
CA PHE A 158 13.62 -10.46 3.54
C PHE A 158 14.19 -9.58 4.66
N PHE A 159 13.45 -8.51 4.97
CA PHE A 159 13.68 -7.69 6.15
C PHE A 159 15.01 -6.93 6.13
N GLU A 160 15.40 -6.41 4.94
CA GLU A 160 16.55 -5.52 4.81
C GLU A 160 16.38 -4.29 5.69
N ASP A 161 17.46 -3.80 6.29
CA ASP A 161 17.51 -2.61 7.13
C ASP A 161 18.50 -1.56 6.62
N GLY A 162 18.77 -0.54 7.42
CA GLY A 162 19.68 0.53 7.06
C GLY A 162 19.08 1.52 6.05
N THR A 163 19.96 2.31 5.46
CA THR A 163 19.61 3.30 4.43
C THR A 163 20.03 2.76 3.07
N TRP A 164 19.14 2.83 2.08
CA TRP A 164 19.44 2.39 0.73
C TRP A 164 20.30 3.39 -0.02
N THR A 165 21.27 2.88 -0.75
CA THR A 165 21.99 3.59 -1.81
C THR A 165 22.13 2.67 -3.02
N ASP A 166 22.21 3.22 -4.23
CA ASP A 166 22.41 2.48 -5.47
C ASP A 166 23.78 1.78 -5.55
N ALA A 167 24.73 2.21 -4.73
CA ALA A 167 26.09 1.65 -4.67
C ALA A 167 26.24 0.48 -3.69
N ALA A 168 25.30 0.33 -2.73
CA ALA A 168 25.38 -0.73 -1.73
C ALA A 168 24.64 -2.01 -2.19
N PRO A 169 25.29 -3.18 -2.17
CA PRO A 169 24.58 -4.42 -2.44
C PRO A 169 23.61 -4.76 -1.31
N MET A 170 22.51 -5.43 -1.63
CA MET A 170 21.61 -5.99 -0.62
C MET A 170 22.25 -7.15 0.11
N ASP A 171 21.94 -7.30 1.40
CA ASP A 171 22.36 -8.46 2.20
C ASP A 171 21.43 -9.66 1.98
N TRP A 172 21.73 -10.46 0.98
CA TRP A 172 20.97 -11.68 0.69
C TRP A 172 21.02 -12.74 1.81
N GLY A 173 21.96 -12.64 2.77
CA GLY A 173 22.01 -13.51 3.94
C GLY A 173 20.83 -13.29 4.88
N ARG A 174 20.20 -12.13 4.84
CA ARG A 174 18.99 -11.82 5.62
C ARG A 174 17.80 -12.68 5.21
N LYS A 175 17.73 -13.09 3.95
CA LYS A 175 16.68 -14.03 3.48
C LYS A 175 16.71 -15.34 4.26
N ASP A 176 17.87 -15.88 4.56
CA ASP A 176 17.99 -17.11 5.34
C ASP A 176 17.74 -16.82 6.83
N SER A 177 18.28 -15.72 7.34
CA SER A 177 18.11 -15.28 8.74
C SER A 177 16.67 -14.97 9.09
N PHE A 178 15.90 -14.40 8.16
CA PHE A 178 14.49 -14.01 8.30
C PHE A 178 13.56 -14.78 7.36
N ASN A 179 13.86 -16.04 7.12
CA ASN A 179 13.09 -16.89 6.20
C ASN A 179 11.59 -16.88 6.48
N GLY A 180 11.16 -16.81 7.75
CA GLY A 180 9.74 -16.71 8.11
C GLY A 180 9.06 -15.45 7.57
N ILE A 181 9.79 -14.33 7.49
CA ILE A 181 9.28 -13.08 6.87
C ILE A 181 9.22 -13.25 5.36
N PHE A 182 10.24 -13.81 4.75
CA PHE A 182 10.24 -14.11 3.31
C PHE A 182 9.07 -15.02 2.92
N GLN A 183 8.81 -16.08 3.69
CA GLN A 183 7.64 -16.95 3.45
C GLN A 183 6.32 -16.19 3.61
N LEU A 184 6.20 -15.31 4.60
CA LEU A 184 5.00 -14.46 4.74
C LEU A 184 4.74 -13.63 3.47
N TYR A 185 5.76 -13.02 2.88
CA TYR A 185 5.59 -12.29 1.62
C TYR A 185 5.18 -13.21 0.47
N CYS A 186 5.75 -14.41 0.37
CA CYS A 186 5.31 -15.42 -0.61
C CYS A 186 3.82 -15.76 -0.44
N ASP A 187 3.37 -15.93 0.80
CA ASP A 187 1.97 -16.25 1.12
C ASP A 187 1.04 -15.06 0.82
N LEU A 188 1.43 -13.85 1.21
CA LEU A 188 0.67 -12.63 0.91
C LEU A 188 0.52 -12.41 -0.61
N ILE A 189 1.59 -12.62 -1.38
CA ILE A 189 1.55 -12.57 -2.85
C ILE A 189 0.63 -13.66 -3.41
N SER A 190 0.69 -14.87 -2.85
CA SER A 190 -0.17 -15.98 -3.26
C SER A 190 -1.65 -15.68 -3.01
N LEU A 191 -1.97 -15.16 -1.81
CA LEU A 191 -3.31 -14.69 -1.47
C LEU A 191 -3.76 -13.56 -2.41
N ARG A 192 -2.93 -12.53 -2.58
CA ARG A 192 -3.26 -11.39 -3.45
C ARG A 192 -3.54 -11.81 -4.89
N ARG A 193 -2.84 -12.81 -5.39
CA ARG A 193 -3.01 -13.37 -6.74
C ARG A 193 -4.10 -14.44 -6.82
N ASN A 194 -4.81 -14.71 -5.74
CA ASN A 194 -5.83 -15.76 -5.65
C ASN A 194 -5.34 -17.14 -6.14
N ARG A 195 -4.08 -17.50 -5.87
CA ARG A 195 -3.52 -18.78 -6.34
C ARG A 195 -4.22 -20.00 -5.76
N GLY A 196 -4.77 -19.89 -4.55
CA GLY A 196 -5.55 -20.93 -3.90
C GLY A 196 -7.03 -20.94 -4.25
N GLY A 197 -7.53 -20.00 -5.05
CA GLY A 197 -8.94 -19.90 -5.44
C GLY A 197 -9.90 -19.45 -4.33
N ALA A 198 -9.39 -18.95 -3.19
CA ALA A 198 -10.19 -18.59 -2.01
C ALA A 198 -10.06 -17.12 -1.57
N SER A 199 -9.47 -16.28 -2.40
CA SER A 199 -9.16 -14.88 -2.04
C SER A 199 -9.33 -13.90 -3.21
N ARG A 200 -10.24 -14.20 -4.13
CA ARG A 200 -10.49 -13.40 -5.33
C ARG A 200 -10.84 -11.95 -4.99
N GLY A 201 -11.55 -11.71 -3.90
CA GLY A 201 -11.93 -10.37 -3.46
C GLY A 201 -10.77 -9.42 -3.20
N LEU A 202 -9.57 -9.94 -2.94
CA LEU A 202 -8.39 -9.07 -2.82
C LEU A 202 -8.04 -8.35 -4.14
N THR A 203 -8.47 -8.88 -5.29
CA THR A 203 -8.30 -8.24 -6.61
C THR A 203 -9.51 -7.40 -7.03
N GLY A 204 -10.61 -7.48 -6.29
CA GLY A 204 -11.84 -6.73 -6.56
C GLY A 204 -11.76 -5.26 -6.14
N ASN A 205 -12.75 -4.49 -6.60
CA ASN A 205 -12.88 -3.07 -6.26
C ASN A 205 -13.51 -2.81 -4.89
N ASN A 206 -14.30 -3.76 -4.38
CA ASN A 206 -15.15 -3.51 -3.24
C ASN A 206 -14.40 -3.67 -1.92
N THR A 207 -14.61 -2.70 -1.03
CA THR A 207 -14.03 -2.69 0.31
C THR A 207 -15.04 -2.09 1.29
N ASN A 208 -15.26 -2.81 2.39
CA ASN A 208 -16.08 -2.34 3.49
C ASN A 208 -15.28 -2.42 4.80
N PHE A 209 -14.93 -1.26 5.37
CA PHE A 209 -14.31 -1.19 6.69
C PHE A 209 -15.39 -1.25 7.76
N HIS A 210 -15.79 -2.47 8.14
CA HIS A 210 -16.99 -2.74 8.94
C HIS A 210 -16.76 -2.73 10.45
N HIS A 211 -15.50 -2.75 10.91
CA HIS A 211 -15.18 -2.71 12.34
C HIS A 211 -14.00 -1.77 12.61
N LEU A 212 -14.23 -0.78 13.48
CA LEU A 212 -13.22 0.16 13.96
C LEU A 212 -13.33 0.29 15.47
N ASN A 213 -12.28 -0.11 16.17
CA ASN A 213 -12.18 0.08 17.62
C ASN A 213 -10.86 0.79 17.93
N ASP A 214 -10.94 2.13 18.05
CA ASP A 214 -9.74 2.93 18.28
C ASP A 214 -9.18 2.79 19.70
N SER A 215 -10.00 2.44 20.69
CA SER A 215 -9.53 2.19 22.06
C SER A 215 -8.74 0.90 22.18
N ASP A 216 -9.14 -0.14 21.47
CA ASP A 216 -8.45 -1.44 21.43
C ASP A 216 -7.45 -1.56 20.27
N LYS A 217 -7.38 -0.55 19.39
CA LYS A 217 -6.52 -0.50 18.21
C LYS A 217 -6.73 -1.70 17.28
N ILE A 218 -8.02 -2.00 17.03
CA ILE A 218 -8.45 -3.07 16.13
C ILE A 218 -9.22 -2.48 14.96
N GLY A 219 -8.79 -2.84 13.76
CA GLY A 219 -9.48 -2.54 12.51
C GLY A 219 -9.83 -3.83 11.77
N ALA A 220 -11.02 -3.86 11.14
CA ALA A 220 -11.35 -4.94 10.23
C ALA A 220 -12.08 -4.45 8.99
N TRP A 221 -11.71 -5.02 7.85
CA TRP A 221 -12.36 -4.73 6.58
C TRP A 221 -12.61 -6.00 5.77
N HIS A 222 -13.63 -5.91 4.96
CA HIS A 222 -14.05 -6.94 4.03
C HIS A 222 -13.68 -6.52 2.61
N ARG A 223 -13.03 -7.42 1.88
CA ARG A 223 -12.69 -7.28 0.47
C ARG A 223 -13.48 -8.29 -0.33
N TYR A 224 -14.08 -7.86 -1.43
CA TYR A 224 -14.84 -8.73 -2.33
C TYR A 224 -14.89 -8.15 -3.75
N ASP A 225 -15.11 -9.03 -4.72
CA ASP A 225 -15.37 -8.68 -6.12
C ASP A 225 -16.87 -8.82 -6.41
N GLN A 226 -17.39 -10.04 -6.37
CA GLN A 226 -18.81 -10.34 -6.54
C GLN A 226 -19.47 -10.80 -5.24
N GLY A 227 -18.67 -11.16 -4.26
CA GLY A 227 -19.09 -11.77 -3.00
C GLY A 227 -19.30 -13.28 -3.08
N GLY A 228 -19.29 -13.92 -1.91
CA GLY A 228 -19.54 -15.35 -1.77
C GLY A 228 -18.30 -16.23 -1.66
N ALA A 229 -18.51 -17.52 -1.72
CA ALA A 229 -17.46 -18.52 -1.49
C ALA A 229 -16.29 -18.38 -2.48
N GLY A 230 -15.07 -18.32 -1.96
CA GLY A 230 -13.85 -18.15 -2.75
C GLY A 230 -13.53 -16.71 -3.13
N ASP A 231 -14.41 -15.77 -2.80
CA ASP A 231 -14.25 -14.33 -3.07
C ASP A 231 -14.07 -13.52 -1.80
N ASP A 232 -14.98 -13.66 -0.85
CA ASP A 232 -14.98 -12.86 0.38
C ASP A 232 -13.71 -13.06 1.21
N VAL A 233 -13.01 -11.96 1.53
CA VAL A 233 -11.85 -11.94 2.42
C VAL A 233 -12.10 -10.93 3.53
N VAL A 234 -12.09 -11.40 4.77
CA VAL A 234 -12.15 -10.54 5.95
C VAL A 234 -10.76 -10.43 6.56
N VAL A 235 -10.28 -9.21 6.66
CA VAL A 235 -9.00 -8.87 7.26
C VAL A 235 -9.23 -8.29 8.63
N VAL A 236 -8.49 -8.77 9.63
CA VAL A 236 -8.54 -8.26 11.01
C VAL A 236 -7.13 -7.92 11.45
N THR A 237 -6.94 -6.72 11.95
CA THR A 237 -5.64 -6.23 12.43
C THR A 237 -5.70 -5.81 13.89
N ASN A 238 -4.71 -6.22 14.67
CA ASN A 238 -4.46 -5.75 16.02
C ASN A 238 -3.18 -4.91 16.03
N TRP A 239 -3.30 -3.64 16.39
CA TRP A 239 -2.20 -2.66 16.43
C TRP A 239 -1.69 -2.39 17.85
N LYS A 240 -2.19 -3.12 18.85
CA LYS A 240 -1.63 -3.14 20.20
C LYS A 240 -0.67 -4.30 20.40
N SER A 241 0.31 -4.09 21.26
CA SER A 241 1.21 -5.15 21.75
C SER A 241 0.51 -6.15 22.69
N GLU A 242 -0.70 -5.82 23.18
CA GLU A 242 -1.48 -6.70 24.04
C GLU A 242 -2.03 -7.93 23.30
N TYR A 243 -1.86 -9.09 23.91
CA TYR A 243 -2.51 -10.31 23.45
C TYR A 243 -4.01 -10.27 23.71
N ARG A 244 -4.81 -10.59 22.69
CA ARG A 244 -6.26 -10.70 22.76
C ARG A 244 -6.66 -12.18 22.62
N GLY A 245 -6.87 -12.89 23.73
CA GLY A 245 -7.25 -14.30 23.74
C GLY A 245 -8.64 -14.57 23.16
N SER A 246 -9.53 -13.59 23.18
CA SER A 246 -10.86 -13.64 22.57
C SER A 246 -11.30 -12.22 22.21
N TYR A 247 -11.63 -12.00 20.94
CA TYR A 247 -12.19 -10.75 20.45
C TYR A 247 -13.27 -11.05 19.41
N ARG A 248 -14.44 -10.44 19.56
CA ARG A 248 -15.58 -10.70 18.67
C ARG A 248 -15.73 -9.59 17.65
N ILE A 249 -15.81 -9.97 16.40
CA ILE A 249 -16.07 -9.10 15.27
C ILE A 249 -17.29 -9.63 14.51
N GLY A 250 -18.21 -8.74 14.14
CA GLY A 250 -19.27 -9.10 13.20
C GLY A 250 -18.69 -9.37 11.82
N PHE A 251 -19.26 -10.34 11.11
CA PHE A 251 -18.97 -10.52 9.69
C PHE A 251 -19.97 -9.71 8.85
N PRO A 252 -19.54 -9.07 7.75
CA PRO A 252 -20.46 -8.46 6.80
C PRO A 252 -21.39 -9.51 6.21
N SER A 253 -22.67 -9.20 6.12
CA SER A 253 -23.71 -10.01 5.48
C SER A 253 -23.87 -9.66 4.01
#